data_6a665ea0f2fbdb0fca4fc0e54f52b8e8
#
_entry.id   6a665ea0f2fbdb0fca4fc0e54f52b8e8
#
_cell.length_a   1.000
_cell.length_b   1.000
_cell.length_c   1.000
_cell.angle_alpha   90.00
_cell.angle_beta   90.00
_cell.angle_gamma   90.00
#
_symmetry.space_group_name_H-M   'P 1'
#
loop_
_entity.id
_entity.type
_entity.pdbx_description
1 polymer ?
#
loop_
_entity_poly.entity_id
_entity_poly.type
_entity_poly.pdbx_seq_one_letter_code
_entity_poly.pdbx_strand_id
1 'polypeptide(L)'
;MYRTVDCMSGVFDINEIKTRFPATAETMLVDTRLTDEQEASCRVFRIYVDVPAHYHKSCDEYLLVVAGRGLFRIAYGKWFEAREGQLIFFKKATVHAIKLLDDQPLVFLAVDTPRRPPTDIHFVNPADGTPETFIRTEKIY
;
A
#
# COMPACT_ATOMS: atom_id res chain seq x y z
N MET A 1 -2.47 -13.74 -14.16
CA MET A 1 -3.26 -13.47 -15.28
C MET A 1 -2.39 -13.06 -16.44
N TYR A 2 -2.63 -13.40 -17.45
CA TYR A 2 -2.15 -12.76 -18.38
C TYR A 2 -3.07 -12.21 -19.21
N ARG A 3 -2.80 -11.30 -19.66
CA ARG A 3 -3.74 -10.64 -20.53
C ARG A 3 -3.18 -10.56 -21.94
N THR A 4 -4.09 -10.70 -22.90
CA THR A 4 -3.78 -10.33 -24.27
C THR A 4 -3.93 -8.82 -24.39
N VAL A 5 -3.57 -8.26 -25.55
CA VAL A 5 -3.77 -6.83 -25.82
C VAL A 5 -5.22 -6.42 -25.62
N ASP A 6 -6.16 -7.29 -26.02
CA ASP A 6 -7.59 -7.00 -25.90
C ASP A 6 -8.10 -6.99 -24.46
N CYS A 7 -7.35 -7.61 -23.54
CA CYS A 7 -7.71 -7.74 -22.12
C CYS A 7 -6.93 -6.79 -21.22
N MET A 8 -6.33 -5.74 -21.76
CA MET A 8 -5.53 -4.83 -20.96
C MET A 8 -6.36 -3.86 -20.14
N SER A 9 -7.60 -3.63 -20.53
CA SER A 9 -8.54 -2.82 -19.76
C SER A 9 -9.49 -3.71 -18.99
N GLY A 10 -9.96 -3.26 -17.83
CA GLY A 10 -10.84 -4.08 -17.01
C GLY A 10 -11.50 -3.30 -15.89
N VAL A 11 -12.32 -4.02 -15.13
CA VAL A 11 -13.05 -3.50 -13.98
C VAL A 11 -12.67 -4.34 -12.77
N PHE A 12 -12.43 -3.69 -11.65
CA PHE A 12 -12.09 -4.36 -10.40
C PHE A 12 -13.09 -3.95 -9.33
N ASP A 13 -13.65 -4.95 -8.63
CA ASP A 13 -14.57 -4.68 -7.52
C ASP A 13 -13.77 -4.53 -6.22
N ILE A 14 -13.46 -3.30 -5.87
CA ILE A 14 -12.65 -3.01 -4.68
C ILE A 14 -13.38 -3.42 -3.40
N ASN A 15 -14.70 -3.28 -3.36
CA ASN A 15 -15.49 -3.66 -2.20
C ASN A 15 -15.43 -5.18 -1.93
N GLU A 16 -15.28 -5.98 -2.98
CA GLU A 16 -15.08 -7.41 -2.83
C GLU A 16 -13.62 -7.74 -2.49
N ILE A 17 -12.69 -7.18 -3.23
CA ILE A 17 -11.25 -7.47 -3.07
C ILE A 17 -10.78 -7.16 -1.66
N LYS A 18 -11.21 -6.04 -1.09
CA LYS A 18 -10.78 -5.62 0.25
C LYS A 18 -11.13 -6.61 1.37
N THR A 19 -12.08 -7.52 1.12
CA THR A 19 -12.51 -8.53 2.10
C THR A 19 -11.76 -9.84 1.99
N ARG A 20 -10.87 -10.00 1.01
CA ARG A 20 -10.25 -11.29 0.68
C ARG A 20 -8.84 -11.48 1.22
N PHE A 21 -8.32 -10.51 1.94
CA PHE A 21 -6.98 -10.62 2.51
C PHE A 21 -6.93 -11.67 3.62
N PRO A 22 -5.80 -12.38 3.77
CA PRO A 22 -5.66 -13.34 4.87
C PRO A 22 -5.80 -12.66 6.22
N ALA A 23 -6.20 -13.42 7.23
CA ALA A 23 -6.40 -12.87 8.58
C ALA A 23 -5.08 -12.41 9.22
N THR A 24 -3.98 -13.08 8.87
CA THR A 24 -2.64 -12.78 9.40
C THR A 24 -1.62 -12.81 8.28
N ALA A 25 -0.48 -12.20 8.50
CA ALA A 25 0.63 -12.23 7.57
C ALA A 25 1.97 -12.15 8.32
N GLU A 26 3.03 -12.68 7.71
CA GLU A 26 4.39 -12.57 8.25
C GLU A 26 5.06 -11.27 7.84
N THR A 27 4.60 -10.65 6.76
CA THR A 27 5.07 -9.35 6.30
C THR A 27 4.24 -8.22 6.93
N MET A 28 4.75 -6.99 6.89
CA MET A 28 4.01 -5.85 7.43
C MET A 28 2.70 -5.64 6.70
N LEU A 29 2.71 -5.90 5.38
CA LEU A 29 1.50 -5.82 4.57
C LEU A 29 1.49 -6.91 3.49
N VAL A 30 0.30 -7.15 2.96
CA VAL A 30 0.07 -8.01 1.79
C VAL A 30 -0.63 -7.15 0.76
N ASP A 31 -0.17 -7.19 -0.48
CA ASP A 31 -0.85 -6.51 -1.57
C ASP A 31 -1.29 -7.48 -2.65
N THR A 32 -2.25 -7.04 -3.44
CA THR A 32 -2.66 -7.70 -4.66
C THR A 32 -2.63 -6.69 -5.80
N ARG A 33 -2.05 -7.07 -6.93
CA ARG A 33 -1.91 -6.17 -8.08
C ARG A 33 -3.18 -6.17 -8.90
N LEU A 34 -3.68 -4.99 -9.22
CA LEU A 34 -4.78 -4.80 -10.16
C LEU A 34 -4.23 -4.55 -11.56
N THR A 35 -3.36 -3.54 -11.67
CA THR A 35 -2.59 -3.28 -12.89
C THR A 35 -1.15 -3.01 -12.50
N ASP A 36 -0.23 -3.32 -13.42
CA ASP A 36 1.20 -3.12 -13.18
C ASP A 36 1.84 -2.70 -14.50
N GLU A 37 1.71 -1.42 -14.81
CA GLU A 37 2.21 -0.83 -16.03
C GLU A 37 3.38 0.10 -15.72
N GLN A 38 4.15 0.46 -16.75
CA GLN A 38 5.32 1.30 -16.61
C GLN A 38 4.97 2.70 -16.05
N GLU A 39 3.84 3.25 -16.47
CA GLU A 39 3.37 4.57 -16.06
C GLU A 39 2.83 4.61 -14.64
N ALA A 40 2.28 3.49 -14.17
CA ALA A 40 1.73 3.38 -12.82
C ALA A 40 1.48 1.93 -12.46
N SER A 41 1.54 1.62 -11.16
CA SER A 41 1.00 0.38 -10.64
C SER A 41 -0.20 0.71 -9.75
N CYS A 42 -1.25 -0.11 -9.86
CA CYS A 42 -2.45 0.03 -9.04
C CYS A 42 -2.65 -1.28 -8.28
N ARG A 43 -2.81 -1.18 -6.98
CA ARG A 43 -2.90 -2.35 -6.11
C ARG A 43 -3.80 -2.06 -4.92
N VAL A 44 -4.30 -3.12 -4.30
CA VAL A 44 -4.99 -3.06 -3.01
C VAL A 44 -4.10 -3.74 -2.00
N PHE A 45 -3.97 -3.18 -0.80
CA PHE A 45 -3.17 -3.83 0.23
C PHE A 45 -3.76 -3.64 1.62
N ARG A 46 -3.49 -4.61 2.49
CA ARG A 46 -3.85 -4.57 3.90
C ARG A 46 -2.57 -4.52 4.74
N ILE A 47 -2.55 -3.66 5.75
CA ILE A 47 -1.46 -3.65 6.72
C ILE A 47 -1.84 -4.46 7.96
N TYR A 48 -0.85 -5.14 8.55
CA TYR A 48 -1.04 -6.07 9.66
C TYR A 48 -0.37 -5.61 10.95
N VAL A 49 0.61 -4.73 10.83
CA VAL A 49 1.35 -4.15 11.95
C VAL A 49 1.63 -2.69 11.64
N ASP A 50 2.08 -1.94 12.63
CA ASP A 50 2.55 -0.59 12.40
C ASP A 50 3.68 -0.61 11.37
N VAL A 51 3.65 0.35 10.46
CA VAL A 51 4.67 0.48 9.41
C VAL A 51 5.61 1.62 9.80
N PRO A 52 6.87 1.31 10.12
CA PRO A 52 7.85 2.31 10.53
C PRO A 52 8.13 3.34 9.43
N ALA A 53 8.73 4.44 9.82
CA ALA A 53 9.11 5.52 8.89
C ALA A 53 9.96 4.98 7.75
N HIS A 54 9.50 5.24 6.52
CA HIS A 54 10.14 4.78 5.29
C HIS A 54 9.80 5.74 4.14
N TYR A 55 10.43 5.53 3.00
CA TYR A 55 10.16 6.33 1.80
C TYR A 55 10.43 5.51 0.53
N HIS A 56 9.89 6.04 -0.57
CA HIS A 56 10.11 5.48 -1.92
C HIS A 56 10.81 6.53 -2.76
N LYS A 57 11.85 6.14 -3.48
CA LYS A 57 12.67 7.08 -4.24
C LYS A 57 12.14 7.38 -5.63
N SER A 58 11.42 6.43 -6.23
CA SER A 58 11.13 6.48 -7.66
C SER A 58 9.70 6.81 -8.01
N CYS A 59 8.79 6.91 -7.03
CA CYS A 59 7.38 7.13 -7.33
C CYS A 59 6.72 8.06 -6.31
N ASP A 60 5.70 8.76 -6.78
CA ASP A 60 4.68 9.33 -5.91
C ASP A 60 3.69 8.22 -5.55
N GLU A 61 3.05 8.31 -4.39
CA GLU A 61 2.10 7.30 -3.94
C GLU A 61 0.79 7.96 -3.51
N TYR A 62 -0.31 7.43 -4.06
CA TYR A 62 -1.66 7.81 -3.66
C TYR A 62 -2.26 6.65 -2.88
N LEU A 63 -2.78 6.91 -1.68
CA LEU A 63 -3.44 5.90 -0.85
C LEU A 63 -4.87 6.33 -0.54
N LEU A 64 -5.83 5.58 -1.06
CA LEU A 64 -7.23 5.76 -0.70
C LEU A 64 -7.58 4.72 0.36
N VAL A 65 -8.04 5.17 1.53
CA VAL A 65 -8.50 4.24 2.57
C VAL A 65 -9.83 3.65 2.14
N VAL A 66 -9.89 2.34 1.96
CA VAL A 66 -11.09 1.63 1.51
C VAL A 66 -11.72 0.78 2.61
N ALA A 67 -11.01 0.54 3.71
CA ALA A 67 -11.54 -0.11 4.90
C ALA A 67 -10.74 0.32 6.12
N GLY A 68 -11.42 0.55 7.24
CA GLY A 68 -10.79 0.85 8.50
C GLY A 68 -10.30 2.30 8.62
N ARG A 69 -9.45 2.52 9.60
CA ARG A 69 -8.84 3.81 9.88
C ARG A 69 -7.47 3.59 10.53
N GLY A 70 -6.59 4.58 10.41
CA GLY A 70 -5.26 4.50 10.99
C GLY A 70 -4.68 5.87 11.29
N LEU A 71 -3.55 5.89 11.97
CA LEU A 71 -2.75 7.09 12.16
C LEU A 71 -1.66 7.16 11.12
N PHE A 72 -1.46 8.34 10.55
CA PHE A 72 -0.49 8.59 9.50
C PHE A 72 0.41 9.74 9.89
N ARG A 73 1.66 9.67 9.44
CA ARG A 73 2.61 10.74 9.61
C ARG A 73 3.29 11.00 8.27
N ILE A 74 3.24 12.24 7.82
CA ILE A 74 3.90 12.69 6.58
C ILE A 74 5.12 13.50 7.00
N ALA A 75 6.28 13.13 6.47
CA ALA A 75 7.57 13.69 6.86
C ALA A 75 7.72 13.51 8.39
N TYR A 76 8.08 14.55 9.08
CA TYR A 76 8.20 14.55 10.54
C TYR A 76 7.13 15.40 11.21
N GLY A 77 6.00 15.57 10.53
CA GLY A 77 4.87 16.34 11.02
C GLY A 77 4.11 15.63 12.14
N LYS A 78 2.96 16.17 12.47
CA LYS A 78 2.09 15.58 13.49
C LYS A 78 1.39 14.34 12.91
N TRP A 79 1.11 13.38 13.78
CA TRP A 79 0.26 12.26 13.44
C TRP A 79 -1.17 12.73 13.23
N PHE A 80 -1.85 12.19 12.24
CA PHE A 80 -3.24 12.48 11.95
C PHE A 80 -4.00 11.18 11.66
N GLU A 81 -5.30 11.18 11.94
CA GLU A 81 -6.15 10.04 11.63
C GLU A 81 -6.65 10.14 10.19
N ALA A 82 -6.65 9.02 9.48
CA ALA A 82 -7.32 8.90 8.19
C ALA A 82 -8.23 7.67 8.21
N ARG A 83 -9.36 7.76 7.50
CA ARG A 83 -10.41 6.75 7.48
C ARG A 83 -11.01 6.60 6.09
N GLU A 84 -11.93 5.67 5.95
CA GLU A 84 -12.56 5.34 4.66
C GLU A 84 -12.98 6.58 3.88
N GLY A 85 -12.64 6.58 2.60
CA GLY A 85 -12.96 7.65 1.68
C GLY A 85 -11.93 8.76 1.63
N GLN A 86 -10.92 8.76 2.50
CA GLN A 86 -9.87 9.78 2.49
C GLN A 86 -8.69 9.33 1.65
N LEU A 87 -8.17 10.26 0.85
CA LEU A 87 -7.01 10.05 -0.01
C LEU A 87 -5.79 10.73 0.61
N ILE A 88 -4.71 9.96 0.76
CA ILE A 88 -3.43 10.48 1.26
C ILE A 88 -2.45 10.44 0.10
N PHE A 89 -1.67 11.50 -0.05
CA PHE A 89 -0.67 11.61 -1.08
C PHE A 89 0.72 11.75 -0.48
N PHE A 90 1.65 10.92 -0.92
CA PHE A 90 3.06 11.02 -0.57
C PHE A 90 3.86 11.29 -1.84
N LYS A 91 4.52 12.45 -1.87
CA LYS A 91 5.44 12.75 -2.95
C LYS A 91 6.66 11.85 -2.85
N LYS A 92 7.29 11.52 -3.98
CA LYS A 92 8.50 10.68 -3.97
C LYS A 92 9.52 11.21 -2.94
N ALA A 93 10.20 10.30 -2.29
CA ALA A 93 11.18 10.55 -1.26
C ALA A 93 10.63 11.19 0.03
N THR A 94 9.32 11.30 0.17
CA THR A 94 8.72 11.75 1.43
C THR A 94 8.69 10.62 2.43
N VAL A 95 9.30 10.82 3.58
CA VAL A 95 9.24 9.86 4.70
C VAL A 95 7.82 9.82 5.24
N HIS A 96 7.29 8.62 5.46
CA HIS A 96 5.95 8.46 6.01
C HIS A 96 5.87 7.20 6.87
N ALA A 97 4.90 7.18 7.76
CA ALA A 97 4.69 6.07 8.68
C ALA A 97 3.20 5.90 8.96
N ILE A 98 2.80 4.68 9.31
CA ILE A 98 1.41 4.33 9.58
C ILE A 98 1.34 3.54 10.88
N LYS A 99 0.33 3.84 11.72
CA LYS A 99 0.03 3.06 12.92
C LYS A 99 -1.39 2.56 12.89
N LEU A 100 -1.55 1.31 13.31
CA LEU A 100 -2.87 0.74 13.53
C LEU A 100 -3.52 1.36 14.76
N LEU A 101 -4.83 1.57 14.71
CA LEU A 101 -5.60 2.13 15.84
C LEU A 101 -6.41 1.07 16.56
N ASP A 102 -6.79 0.00 15.90
CA ASP A 102 -7.64 -1.06 16.44
C ASP A 102 -7.43 -2.37 15.68
N ASP A 103 -8.27 -3.38 15.97
CA ASP A 103 -8.18 -4.70 15.36
C ASP A 103 -8.85 -4.79 13.99
N GLN A 104 -9.51 -3.72 13.55
CA GLN A 104 -10.21 -3.74 12.26
C GLN A 104 -9.22 -3.70 11.12
N PRO A 105 -9.46 -4.45 10.03
CA PRO A 105 -8.58 -4.38 8.87
C PRO A 105 -8.46 -2.98 8.34
N LEU A 106 -7.22 -2.56 8.08
CA LEU A 106 -6.92 -1.29 7.41
C LEU A 106 -6.43 -1.61 6.01
N VAL A 107 -7.23 -1.22 5.03
CA VAL A 107 -7.02 -1.59 3.62
C VAL A 107 -7.01 -0.34 2.76
N PHE A 108 -6.11 -0.33 1.78
CA PHE A 108 -5.92 0.78 0.87
C PHE A 108 -6.01 0.36 -0.57
N LEU A 109 -6.52 1.26 -1.41
CA LEU A 109 -6.25 1.27 -2.84
C LEU A 109 -5.05 2.20 -3.04
N ALA A 110 -4.00 1.70 -3.68
CA ALA A 110 -2.77 2.44 -3.89
C ALA A 110 -2.45 2.58 -5.37
N VAL A 111 -1.98 3.77 -5.74
CA VAL A 111 -1.42 4.02 -7.08
C VAL A 111 -0.01 4.57 -6.89
N ASP A 112 0.96 3.86 -7.44
CA ASP A 112 2.36 4.32 -7.50
C ASP A 112 2.63 4.82 -8.92
N THR A 113 3.11 6.03 -9.07
CA THR A 113 3.36 6.62 -10.38
C THR A 113 4.69 7.39 -10.39
N PRO A 114 5.63 7.02 -11.29
CA PRO A 114 5.63 5.83 -12.14
C PRO A 114 5.64 4.53 -11.32
N ARG A 115 5.63 3.40 -12.01
CA ARG A 115 5.67 2.08 -11.38
C ARG A 115 6.77 2.00 -10.33
N ARG A 116 6.43 1.51 -9.14
CA ARG A 116 7.42 1.31 -8.09
C ARG A 116 8.03 -0.09 -8.19
N PRO A 117 9.36 -0.20 -8.34
CA PRO A 117 10.03 -1.49 -8.21
C PRO A 117 9.81 -2.07 -6.80
N PRO A 118 9.67 -3.39 -6.66
CA PRO A 118 9.45 -4.02 -5.34
C PRO A 118 10.54 -3.72 -4.31
N THR A 119 11.73 -3.38 -4.77
CA THR A 119 12.88 -3.07 -3.89
C THR A 119 12.93 -1.62 -3.45
N ASP A 120 12.06 -0.75 -3.98
CA ASP A 120 12.09 0.69 -3.68
C ASP A 120 11.34 1.00 -2.39
N ILE A 121 11.84 0.46 -1.30
CA ILE A 121 11.36 0.73 0.05
C ILE A 121 12.59 0.92 0.92
N HIS A 122 12.68 2.10 1.56
CA HIS A 122 13.85 2.48 2.33
C HIS A 122 13.41 2.90 3.72
N PHE A 123 13.73 2.08 4.72
CA PHE A 123 13.44 2.43 6.11
C PHE A 123 14.45 3.44 6.61
N VAL A 124 13.95 4.46 7.31
CA VAL A 124 14.82 5.50 7.90
C VAL A 124 15.79 4.86 8.88
N ASN A 125 15.29 3.93 9.72
CA ASN A 125 16.13 3.07 10.53
C ASN A 125 16.25 1.71 9.83
N PRO A 126 17.44 1.34 9.31
CA PRO A 126 17.60 0.08 8.58
C PRO A 126 17.23 -1.16 9.39
N ALA A 127 17.27 -1.07 10.74
CA ALA A 127 16.88 -2.19 11.59
C ALA A 127 15.37 -2.44 11.59
N ASP A 128 14.55 -1.49 11.08
CA ASP A 128 13.09 -1.62 11.11
C ASP A 128 12.57 -2.60 10.06
N GLY A 129 13.32 -2.88 9.00
CA GLY A 129 12.86 -3.84 8.01
C GLY A 129 13.63 -3.79 6.70
N THR A 130 13.20 -4.66 5.79
CA THR A 130 13.72 -4.81 4.43
C THR A 130 12.54 -4.89 3.47
N PRO A 131 12.75 -4.78 2.14
CA PRO A 131 11.66 -5.02 1.19
C PRO A 131 10.94 -6.35 1.42
N GLU A 132 11.68 -7.42 1.78
CA GLU A 132 11.14 -8.76 1.97
C GLU A 132 10.30 -8.87 3.25
N THR A 133 10.61 -8.12 4.28
CA THR A 133 9.81 -8.10 5.51
C THR A 133 8.63 -7.14 5.43
N PHE A 134 8.70 -6.19 4.50
CA PHE A 134 7.69 -5.16 4.34
C PHE A 134 6.44 -5.70 3.64
N ILE A 135 6.60 -6.33 2.47
CA ILE A 135 5.48 -6.63 1.60
C ILE A 135 5.57 -8.02 0.98
N ARG A 136 4.42 -8.69 0.91
CA ARG A 136 4.22 -9.89 0.11
C ARG A 136 3.10 -9.62 -0.88
N THR A 137 3.32 -9.98 -2.14
CA THR A 137 2.31 -9.87 -3.20
C THR A 137 1.63 -11.21 -3.39
N GLU A 138 0.29 -11.20 -3.42
CA GLU A 138 -0.51 -12.39 -3.52
C GLU A 138 -1.75 -12.12 -4.37
N LYS A 139 -2.11 -13.05 -5.24
CA LYS A 139 -3.34 -12.94 -6.01
C LYS A 139 -4.49 -13.44 -5.15
N ILE A 140 -5.36 -12.54 -4.71
CA ILE A 140 -6.44 -12.88 -3.77
C ILE A 140 -7.83 -12.79 -4.38
N TYR A 141 -7.92 -12.47 -5.67
CA TYR A 141 -9.23 -12.34 -6.35
C TYR A 141 -9.29 -13.09 -7.66
#